data_b8f2790e3b9fde62da4f9ae886a3223a
#
_entry.id   b8f2790e3b9fde62da4f9ae886a3223a
#
_cell.length_a   1.000
_cell.length_b   1.000
_cell.length_c   1.000
_cell.angle_alpha   90.00
_cell.angle_beta   90.00
_cell.angle_gamma   90.00
#
_symmetry.space_group_name_H-M   'P 1'
#
loop_
_entity.id
_entity.type
_entity.pdbx_description
1 polymer ?
#
loop_
_entity_poly.entity_id
_entity_poly.type
_entity_poly.pdbx_seq_one_letter_code
_entity_poly.pdbx_strand_id
1 'polypeptide(L)'
;MKKSEPWLAGTDFVFHEPADCFHVNSDTYLLGSFLRLKHNDTVLDIGTNTGALLLYASLFQPQKLIGVDINEKAIEQAAVNLKDNGISAELFTMPVQQLNIPTVSAIVCNPPYFDSRQMTKAGPEGTARADGTLGMQDLFASTRRLLKDHGKLFLVQRPRQLENILLEASQVHLHLTRMCFAYGRPGGRAKTVLLEFCRNVAPELEVMEPVYLNAK
;
A
#
# COMPACT_ATOMS: atom_id res chain seq x y z
N MET A 1 9.45 -31.87 -0.17
CA MET A 1 8.95 -30.49 -0.33
C MET A 1 7.79 -30.32 0.65
N LYS A 2 7.96 -29.50 1.72
CA LYS A 2 6.84 -29.07 2.54
C LYS A 2 6.00 -28.15 1.67
N LYS A 3 4.73 -28.49 1.38
CA LYS A 3 3.75 -27.56 0.85
C LYS A 3 3.71 -26.40 1.86
N SER A 4 4.05 -25.20 1.43
CA SER A 4 3.78 -23.98 2.21
C SER A 4 2.27 -23.92 2.40
N GLU A 5 1.82 -23.99 3.65
CA GLU A 5 0.41 -23.81 3.94
C GLU A 5 -0.02 -22.43 3.46
N PRO A 6 -1.21 -22.27 2.87
CA PRO A 6 -1.68 -21.04 2.25
C PRO A 6 -2.18 -20.05 3.34
N TRP A 7 -1.28 -19.57 4.20
CA TRP A 7 -1.61 -18.61 5.25
C TRP A 7 -0.99 -17.25 5.00
N LEU A 8 -1.75 -16.18 5.24
CA LEU A 8 -1.23 -14.82 5.23
C LEU A 8 -0.46 -14.58 6.53
N ALA A 9 0.83 -14.20 6.42
CA ALA A 9 1.73 -14.06 7.56
C ALA A 9 1.14 -13.21 8.70
N GLY A 10 1.23 -13.73 9.94
CA GLY A 10 0.73 -13.05 11.14
C GLY A 10 -0.80 -13.02 11.29
N THR A 11 -1.52 -13.82 10.52
CA THR A 11 -2.99 -13.93 10.58
C THR A 11 -3.41 -15.40 10.45
N ASP A 12 -4.71 -15.64 10.70
CA ASP A 12 -5.36 -16.94 10.45
C ASP A 12 -6.06 -16.98 9.08
N PHE A 13 -5.85 -15.99 8.22
CA PHE A 13 -6.46 -15.94 6.91
C PHE A 13 -5.88 -16.97 5.96
N VAL A 14 -6.76 -17.71 5.29
CA VAL A 14 -6.39 -18.54 4.14
C VAL A 14 -6.07 -17.63 2.96
N PHE A 15 -4.90 -17.85 2.34
CA PHE A 15 -4.43 -16.96 1.29
C PHE A 15 -3.75 -17.73 0.17
N HIS A 16 -4.23 -17.55 -1.05
CA HIS A 16 -3.74 -18.24 -2.23
C HIS A 16 -3.06 -17.26 -3.18
N GLU A 17 -1.90 -17.64 -3.70
CA GLU A 17 -1.12 -16.85 -4.66
C GLU A 17 -0.89 -17.65 -5.93
N PRO A 18 -1.50 -17.25 -7.06
CA PRO A 18 -1.16 -17.81 -8.36
C PRO A 18 0.28 -17.50 -8.76
N ALA A 19 0.94 -18.39 -9.47
CA ALA A 19 2.34 -18.24 -9.87
C ALA A 19 2.58 -17.07 -10.83
N ASP A 20 1.54 -16.57 -11.48
CA ASP A 20 1.56 -15.45 -12.44
C ASP A 20 1.14 -14.10 -11.84
N CYS A 21 0.91 -14.04 -10.53
CA CYS A 21 0.70 -12.80 -9.77
C CYS A 21 1.96 -12.39 -8.98
N PHE A 22 2.04 -11.12 -8.60
CA PHE A 22 3.10 -10.68 -7.68
C PHE A 22 2.90 -11.32 -6.31
N HIS A 23 3.92 -12.04 -5.85
CA HIS A 23 3.87 -12.70 -4.55
C HIS A 23 3.96 -11.70 -3.39
N VAL A 24 3.14 -11.97 -2.36
CA VAL A 24 3.23 -11.26 -1.08
C VAL A 24 4.61 -11.50 -0.48
N ASN A 25 5.19 -10.43 0.02
CA ASN A 25 6.53 -10.45 0.60
C ASN A 25 6.54 -9.78 1.99
N SER A 26 7.73 -9.67 2.60
CA SER A 26 7.89 -9.03 3.89
C SER A 26 7.38 -7.60 3.96
N ASP A 27 7.38 -6.87 2.84
CA ASP A 27 6.92 -5.48 2.83
C ASP A 27 5.39 -5.39 2.97
N THR A 28 4.65 -6.32 2.35
CA THR A 28 3.19 -6.43 2.54
C THR A 28 2.83 -6.75 3.99
N TYR A 29 3.55 -7.71 4.61
CA TYR A 29 3.39 -8.03 6.03
C TYR A 29 3.68 -6.82 6.94
N LEU A 30 4.81 -6.16 6.71
CA LEU A 30 5.22 -4.98 7.47
C LEU A 30 4.19 -3.85 7.35
N LEU A 31 3.71 -3.58 6.12
CA LEU A 31 2.70 -2.55 5.91
C LEU A 31 1.38 -2.93 6.57
N GLY A 32 0.92 -4.18 6.43
CA GLY A 32 -0.28 -4.68 7.10
C GLY A 32 -0.22 -4.51 8.62
N SER A 33 0.94 -4.85 9.22
CA SER A 33 1.18 -4.68 10.67
C SER A 33 1.34 -3.22 11.11
N PHE A 34 1.68 -2.33 10.18
CA PHE A 34 1.84 -0.89 10.44
C PHE A 34 0.51 -0.12 10.37
N LEU A 35 -0.56 -0.69 9.81
CA LEU A 35 -1.85 -0.01 9.69
C LEU A 35 -2.40 0.42 11.05
N ARG A 36 -3.03 1.60 11.08
CA ARG A 36 -3.85 2.10 12.19
C ARG A 36 -5.15 2.65 11.60
N LEU A 37 -6.15 1.79 11.50
CA LEU A 37 -7.46 2.09 10.94
C LEU A 37 -8.53 2.16 12.03
N LYS A 38 -9.64 2.80 11.72
CA LYS A 38 -10.82 2.91 12.58
C LYS A 38 -11.99 2.10 12.01
N HIS A 39 -12.89 1.66 12.87
CA HIS A 39 -14.09 0.91 12.48
C HIS A 39 -14.96 1.64 11.43
N ASN A 40 -15.01 2.96 11.46
CA ASN A 40 -15.79 3.75 10.49
C ASN A 40 -14.98 4.20 9.25
N ASP A 41 -13.78 3.67 9.03
CA ASP A 41 -12.99 4.02 7.87
C ASP A 41 -13.53 3.36 6.59
N THR A 42 -13.45 4.10 5.49
CA THR A 42 -13.48 3.54 4.15
C THR A 42 -12.05 3.46 3.65
N VAL A 43 -11.58 2.25 3.34
CA VAL A 43 -10.19 1.97 2.98
C VAL A 43 -10.09 1.63 1.52
N LEU A 44 -9.17 2.29 0.80
CA LEU A 44 -8.80 1.98 -0.57
C LEU A 44 -7.39 1.39 -0.61
N ASP A 45 -7.24 0.20 -1.16
CA ASP A 45 -5.95 -0.43 -1.46
C ASP A 45 -5.60 -0.21 -2.94
N ILE A 46 -4.56 0.59 -3.20
CA ILE A 46 -4.08 0.90 -4.55
C ILE A 46 -3.00 -0.11 -4.96
N GLY A 47 -3.23 -0.82 -6.06
CA GLY A 47 -2.41 -1.96 -6.44
C GLY A 47 -2.69 -3.16 -5.52
N THR A 48 -3.97 -3.47 -5.35
CA THR A 48 -4.43 -4.47 -4.36
C THR A 48 -3.92 -5.88 -4.66
N ASN A 49 -3.47 -6.13 -5.90
CA ASN A 49 -2.99 -7.44 -6.33
C ASN A 49 -3.98 -8.55 -5.91
N THR A 50 -3.53 -9.56 -5.19
CA THR A 50 -4.34 -10.69 -4.71
C THR A 50 -5.08 -10.42 -3.39
N GLY A 51 -5.18 -9.16 -2.95
CA GLY A 51 -6.03 -8.72 -1.83
C GLY A 51 -5.42 -8.83 -0.43
N ALA A 52 -4.11 -9.08 -0.31
CA ALA A 52 -3.45 -9.28 0.99
C ALA A 52 -3.61 -8.09 1.94
N LEU A 53 -3.43 -6.84 1.46
CA LEU A 53 -3.56 -5.65 2.30
C LEU A 53 -5.02 -5.37 2.68
N LEU A 54 -5.99 -5.76 1.84
CA LEU A 54 -7.41 -5.72 2.22
C LEU A 54 -7.73 -6.69 3.35
N LEU A 55 -7.13 -7.88 3.35
CA LEU A 55 -7.26 -8.83 4.46
C LEU A 55 -6.63 -8.27 5.75
N TYR A 56 -5.43 -7.67 5.70
CA TYR A 56 -4.86 -6.98 6.87
C TYR A 56 -5.74 -5.82 7.34
N ALA A 57 -6.28 -5.03 6.43
CA ALA A 57 -7.17 -3.92 6.77
C ALA A 57 -8.48 -4.40 7.42
N SER A 58 -9.01 -5.57 7.03
CA SER A 58 -10.24 -6.14 7.59
C SER A 58 -10.16 -6.47 9.08
N LEU A 59 -8.95 -6.69 9.62
CA LEU A 59 -8.72 -6.91 11.06
C LEU A 59 -9.18 -5.73 11.92
N PHE A 60 -9.23 -4.53 11.35
CA PHE A 60 -9.71 -3.30 12.01
C PHE A 60 -11.23 -3.11 11.86
N GLN A 61 -11.93 -4.03 11.16
CA GLN A 61 -13.37 -3.97 10.89
C GLN A 61 -13.82 -2.61 10.32
N PRO A 62 -13.19 -2.10 9.25
CA PRO A 62 -13.59 -0.83 8.65
C PRO A 62 -15.00 -0.90 8.07
N GLN A 63 -15.62 0.26 7.87
CA GLN A 63 -16.96 0.34 7.28
C GLN A 63 -17.00 -0.21 5.85
N LYS A 64 -15.91 0.01 5.09
CA LYS A 64 -15.84 -0.41 3.68
C LYS A 64 -14.40 -0.66 3.26
N LEU A 65 -14.21 -1.71 2.46
CA LEU A 65 -12.97 -2.05 1.80
C LEU A 65 -13.13 -1.90 0.28
N ILE A 66 -12.14 -1.30 -0.37
CA ILE A 66 -12.11 -1.09 -1.81
C ILE A 66 -10.71 -1.47 -2.30
N GLY A 67 -10.62 -2.27 -3.36
CA GLY A 67 -9.36 -2.62 -4.01
C GLY A 67 -9.36 -2.20 -5.48
N VAL A 68 -8.25 -1.69 -5.96
CA VAL A 68 -8.06 -1.38 -7.39
C VAL A 68 -6.72 -1.92 -7.87
N ASP A 69 -6.73 -2.60 -9.01
CA ASP A 69 -5.55 -3.06 -9.73
C ASP A 69 -5.80 -3.04 -11.23
N ILE A 70 -4.75 -2.98 -12.03
CA ILE A 70 -4.83 -3.09 -13.49
C ILE A 70 -4.87 -4.54 -13.97
N ASN A 71 -4.42 -5.48 -13.13
CA ASN A 71 -4.32 -6.89 -13.45
C ASN A 71 -5.62 -7.62 -13.10
N GLU A 72 -6.39 -8.00 -14.13
CA GLU A 72 -7.66 -8.69 -13.98
C GLU A 72 -7.53 -10.01 -13.20
N LYS A 73 -6.52 -10.83 -13.50
CA LYS A 73 -6.29 -12.09 -12.79
C LYS A 73 -5.98 -11.89 -11.31
N ALA A 74 -5.28 -10.82 -10.97
CA ALA A 74 -5.00 -10.48 -9.58
C ALA A 74 -6.30 -10.09 -8.86
N ILE A 75 -7.17 -9.32 -9.49
CA ILE A 75 -8.49 -8.96 -8.96
C ILE A 75 -9.39 -10.18 -8.78
N GLU A 76 -9.43 -11.10 -9.76
CA GLU A 76 -10.15 -12.37 -9.63
C GLU A 76 -9.66 -13.17 -8.41
N GLN A 77 -8.34 -13.28 -8.23
CA GLN A 77 -7.78 -13.96 -7.08
C GLN A 77 -8.05 -13.21 -5.76
N ALA A 78 -8.03 -11.88 -5.76
CA ALA A 78 -8.40 -11.09 -4.60
C ALA A 78 -9.84 -11.38 -4.16
N ALA A 79 -10.77 -11.49 -5.12
CA ALA A 79 -12.16 -11.84 -4.84
C ALA A 79 -12.29 -13.23 -4.19
N VAL A 80 -11.51 -14.21 -4.65
CA VAL A 80 -11.46 -15.56 -4.04
C VAL A 80 -10.91 -15.48 -2.62
N ASN A 81 -9.75 -14.85 -2.42
CA ASN A 81 -9.12 -14.75 -1.10
C ASN A 81 -10.02 -14.03 -0.07
N LEU A 82 -10.67 -12.96 -0.47
CA LEU A 82 -11.60 -12.23 0.40
C LEU A 82 -12.82 -13.09 0.76
N LYS A 83 -13.42 -13.75 -0.24
CA LYS A 83 -14.59 -14.63 -0.04
C LYS A 83 -14.28 -15.80 0.88
N ASP A 84 -13.13 -16.46 0.71
CA ASP A 84 -12.73 -17.62 1.51
C ASP A 84 -12.54 -17.26 3.00
N ASN A 85 -12.28 -15.97 3.27
CA ASN A 85 -12.20 -15.43 4.63
C ASN A 85 -13.45 -14.69 5.11
N GLY A 86 -14.54 -14.71 4.35
CA GLY A 86 -15.80 -14.05 4.72
C GLY A 86 -15.73 -12.52 4.70
N ILE A 87 -14.79 -11.94 3.96
CA ILE A 87 -14.58 -10.49 3.86
C ILE A 87 -15.23 -9.97 2.58
N SER A 88 -15.96 -8.85 2.69
CA SER A 88 -16.57 -8.15 1.57
C SER A 88 -15.75 -6.92 1.19
N ALA A 89 -15.48 -6.75 -0.10
CA ALA A 89 -14.83 -5.55 -0.64
C ALA A 89 -15.37 -5.24 -2.05
N GLU A 90 -15.31 -3.96 -2.44
CA GLU A 90 -15.53 -3.56 -3.84
C GLU A 90 -14.18 -3.64 -4.58
N LEU A 91 -14.15 -4.35 -5.71
CA LEU A 91 -12.94 -4.54 -6.50
C LEU A 91 -13.09 -3.94 -7.89
N PHE A 92 -12.05 -3.25 -8.36
CA PHE A 92 -12.01 -2.58 -9.65
C PHE A 92 -10.79 -2.99 -10.47
N THR A 93 -11.01 -3.41 -11.72
CA THR A 93 -9.93 -3.69 -12.68
C THR A 93 -9.74 -2.48 -13.58
N MET A 94 -8.90 -1.53 -13.14
CA MET A 94 -8.60 -0.32 -13.90
C MET A 94 -7.38 0.42 -13.33
N PRO A 95 -6.77 1.34 -14.08
CA PRO A 95 -5.80 2.28 -13.52
C PRO A 95 -6.44 3.17 -12.46
N VAL A 96 -5.77 3.40 -11.33
CA VAL A 96 -6.28 4.24 -10.23
C VAL A 96 -6.56 5.68 -10.66
N GLN A 97 -5.89 6.17 -11.69
CA GLN A 97 -6.12 7.48 -12.29
C GLN A 97 -7.54 7.63 -12.84
N GLN A 98 -8.16 6.52 -13.28
CA GLN A 98 -9.51 6.48 -13.84
C GLN A 98 -10.58 6.12 -12.78
N LEU A 99 -10.16 5.69 -11.58
CA LEU A 99 -11.09 5.30 -10.52
C LEU A 99 -11.92 6.51 -10.07
N ASN A 100 -13.24 6.41 -10.20
CA ASN A 100 -14.19 7.44 -9.79
C ASN A 100 -15.11 6.90 -8.69
N ILE A 101 -14.74 7.18 -7.45
CA ILE A 101 -15.46 6.79 -6.22
C ILE A 101 -15.55 7.99 -5.27
N PRO A 102 -16.48 8.00 -4.31
CA PRO A 102 -16.45 8.96 -3.21
C PRO A 102 -15.11 8.91 -2.48
N THR A 103 -14.70 10.05 -1.93
CA THR A 103 -13.44 10.13 -1.17
C THR A 103 -13.43 9.17 0.02
N VAL A 104 -12.26 8.55 0.26
CA VAL A 104 -12.03 7.56 1.31
C VAL A 104 -11.28 8.16 2.51
N SER A 105 -11.37 7.54 3.68
CA SER A 105 -10.66 8.01 4.88
C SER A 105 -9.25 7.44 5.02
N ALA A 106 -8.97 6.31 4.36
CA ALA A 106 -7.63 5.73 4.35
C ALA A 106 -7.28 5.17 2.96
N ILE A 107 -6.05 5.35 2.56
CA ILE A 107 -5.44 4.72 1.38
C ILE A 107 -4.24 3.89 1.85
N VAL A 108 -4.14 2.67 1.34
CA VAL A 108 -3.00 1.78 1.56
C VAL A 108 -2.36 1.51 0.21
N CYS A 109 -1.04 1.49 0.14
CA CYS A 109 -0.34 1.17 -1.11
C CYS A 109 1.02 0.51 -0.84
N ASN A 110 1.24 -0.64 -1.46
CA ASN A 110 2.56 -1.27 -1.60
C ASN A 110 2.96 -1.21 -3.09
N PRO A 111 3.40 -0.04 -3.57
CA PRO A 111 3.65 0.12 -5.00
C PRO A 111 4.90 -0.63 -5.42
N PRO A 112 5.05 -0.97 -6.72
CA PRO A 112 6.32 -1.46 -7.25
C PRO A 112 7.40 -0.42 -6.95
N TYR A 113 8.63 -0.89 -6.69
CA TYR A 113 9.72 0.03 -6.32
C TYR A 113 10.00 1.00 -7.45
N PHE A 114 9.80 2.30 -7.17
CA PHE A 114 10.12 3.37 -8.10
C PHE A 114 11.63 3.35 -8.38
N ASP A 115 12.04 3.05 -9.61
CA ASP A 115 13.46 3.11 -9.99
C ASP A 115 13.81 4.55 -10.40
N SER A 116 14.81 5.14 -9.73
CA SER A 116 15.30 6.49 -10.05
C SER A 116 15.77 6.64 -11.51
N ARG A 117 16.19 5.54 -12.15
CA ARG A 117 16.55 5.52 -13.58
C ARG A 117 15.36 5.69 -14.53
N GLN A 118 14.14 5.47 -14.04
CA GLN A 118 12.91 5.66 -14.82
C GLN A 118 12.33 7.08 -14.69
N MET A 119 12.74 7.86 -13.68
CA MET A 119 12.30 9.25 -13.51
C MET A 119 12.86 10.20 -14.58
N THR A 120 14.02 9.89 -15.17
CA THR A 120 14.67 10.72 -16.21
C THR A 120 14.02 10.60 -17.60
N LYS A 121 13.04 9.74 -17.80
CA LYS A 121 12.32 9.55 -19.08
C LYS A 121 10.90 10.11 -19.12
N ALA A 122 10.41 10.69 -18.04
CA ALA A 122 9.13 11.39 -18.04
C ALA A 122 9.34 12.80 -18.62
N GLY A 123 8.81 13.04 -19.83
CA GLY A 123 8.69 14.38 -20.40
C GLY A 123 7.74 15.24 -19.55
N PRO A 124 7.64 16.57 -19.83
CA PRO A 124 6.84 17.53 -19.03
C PRO A 124 5.32 17.29 -19.06
N GLU A 125 4.85 16.32 -19.83
CA GLU A 125 3.45 15.89 -19.85
C GLU A 125 3.36 14.55 -19.13
N GLY A 126 2.75 14.54 -17.93
CA GLY A 126 2.51 13.36 -17.10
C GLY A 126 1.59 12.32 -17.78
N THR A 127 2.05 11.77 -18.90
CA THR A 127 1.38 10.67 -19.58
C THR A 127 1.59 9.40 -18.78
N ALA A 128 0.49 8.74 -18.40
CA ALA A 128 0.49 7.36 -17.90
C ALA A 128 1.46 6.54 -18.75
N ARG A 129 2.42 5.85 -18.11
CA ARG A 129 3.39 5.03 -18.84
C ARG A 129 2.65 3.99 -19.64
N ALA A 130 3.09 3.78 -20.88
CA ALA A 130 2.50 2.82 -21.81
C ALA A 130 2.49 1.36 -21.30
N ASP A 131 3.23 1.07 -20.22
CA ASP A 131 3.33 -0.24 -19.57
C ASP A 131 2.40 -0.40 -18.35
N GLY A 132 1.54 0.60 -18.04
CA GLY A 132 0.58 0.55 -16.93
C GLY A 132 1.19 0.63 -15.52
N THR A 133 2.50 0.84 -15.38
CA THR A 133 3.14 0.94 -14.06
C THR A 133 2.75 2.24 -13.35
N LEU A 134 2.29 2.14 -12.10
CA LEU A 134 1.96 3.28 -11.24
C LEU A 134 3.22 4.10 -10.94
N GLY A 135 3.27 5.34 -11.43
CA GLY A 135 4.33 6.29 -11.10
C GLY A 135 4.13 6.92 -9.71
N MET A 136 5.18 7.46 -9.12
CA MET A 136 5.08 8.15 -7.83
C MET A 136 4.15 9.36 -7.91
N GLN A 137 4.27 10.17 -8.95
CA GLN A 137 3.41 11.34 -9.18
C GLN A 137 1.93 10.94 -9.37
N ASP A 138 1.68 9.84 -10.11
CA ASP A 138 0.32 9.32 -10.30
C ASP A 138 -0.31 8.85 -8.99
N LEU A 139 0.50 8.18 -8.14
CA LEU A 139 0.06 7.77 -6.80
C LEU A 139 -0.35 8.98 -5.96
N PHE A 140 0.50 10.01 -5.88
CA PHE A 140 0.21 11.19 -5.06
C PHE A 140 -0.93 12.04 -5.63
N ALA A 141 -1.03 12.19 -6.95
CA ALA A 141 -2.15 12.87 -7.62
C ALA A 141 -3.48 12.13 -7.36
N SER A 142 -3.48 10.79 -7.48
CA SER A 142 -4.66 9.97 -7.18
C SER A 142 -5.02 10.02 -5.70
N THR A 143 -4.03 9.99 -4.82
CA THR A 143 -4.22 10.14 -3.37
C THR A 143 -4.87 11.48 -3.04
N ARG A 144 -4.38 12.59 -3.61
CA ARG A 144 -4.98 13.91 -3.42
C ARG A 144 -6.47 13.94 -3.82
N ARG A 145 -6.81 13.30 -4.92
CA ARG A 145 -8.18 13.26 -5.46
C ARG A 145 -9.12 12.39 -4.61
N LEU A 146 -8.62 11.23 -4.16
CA LEU A 146 -9.44 10.18 -3.54
C LEU A 146 -9.44 10.22 -2.01
N LEU A 147 -8.47 10.87 -1.36
CA LEU A 147 -8.37 10.91 0.10
C LEU A 147 -9.15 12.11 0.66
N LYS A 148 -9.93 11.89 1.71
CA LYS A 148 -10.61 12.96 2.48
C LYS A 148 -9.61 13.88 3.17
N ASP A 149 -10.04 15.06 3.56
CA ASP A 149 -9.31 15.88 4.53
C ASP A 149 -9.16 15.09 5.84
N HIS A 150 -8.00 15.19 6.47
CA HIS A 150 -7.60 14.39 7.64
C HIS A 150 -7.51 12.88 7.38
N GLY A 151 -7.70 12.44 6.13
CA GLY A 151 -7.51 11.05 5.73
C GLY A 151 -6.03 10.67 5.74
N LYS A 152 -5.77 9.36 5.78
CA LYS A 152 -4.42 8.82 5.92
C LYS A 152 -3.98 8.02 4.70
N LEU A 153 -2.72 8.21 4.29
CA LEU A 153 -2.03 7.35 3.34
C LEU A 153 -1.00 6.51 4.08
N PHE A 154 -1.08 5.18 3.92
CA PHE A 154 -0.09 4.22 4.40
C PHE A 154 0.71 3.70 3.22
N LEU A 155 2.03 3.85 3.28
CA LEU A 155 2.94 3.53 2.18
C LEU A 155 4.14 2.74 2.69
N VAL A 156 4.56 1.73 1.94
CA VAL A 156 5.84 1.04 2.15
C VAL A 156 6.76 1.30 0.98
N GLN A 157 8.04 1.58 1.26
CA GLN A 157 9.01 1.86 0.20
C GLN A 157 10.46 1.62 0.66
N ARG A 158 11.40 1.72 -0.28
CA ARG A 158 12.84 1.68 0.02
C ARG A 158 13.34 3.00 0.60
N PRO A 159 14.20 3.01 1.63
CA PRO A 159 14.70 4.24 2.25
C PRO A 159 15.33 5.23 1.27
N ARG A 160 15.94 4.75 0.19
CA ARG A 160 16.54 5.60 -0.87
C ARG A 160 15.54 6.51 -1.58
N GLN A 161 14.22 6.20 -1.49
CA GLN A 161 13.17 6.99 -2.12
C GLN A 161 12.55 8.02 -1.17
N LEU A 162 12.97 8.03 0.10
CA LEU A 162 12.33 8.83 1.14
C LEU A 162 12.29 10.32 0.79
N GLU A 163 13.41 10.87 0.30
CA GLU A 163 13.48 12.29 -0.10
C GLU A 163 12.43 12.62 -1.18
N ASN A 164 12.39 11.83 -2.26
CA ASN A 164 11.44 12.05 -3.35
C ASN A 164 9.99 11.89 -2.88
N ILE A 165 9.72 10.91 -2.02
CA ILE A 165 8.39 10.68 -1.44
C ILE A 165 7.94 11.90 -0.64
N LEU A 166 8.80 12.47 0.20
CA LEU A 166 8.47 13.63 1.02
C LEU A 166 8.23 14.87 0.17
N LEU A 167 9.00 15.06 -0.90
CA LEU A 167 8.81 16.17 -1.85
C LEU A 167 7.44 16.06 -2.55
N GLU A 168 7.12 14.91 -3.13
CA GLU A 168 5.84 14.69 -3.82
C GLU A 168 4.65 14.77 -2.84
N ALA A 169 4.78 14.22 -1.63
CA ALA A 169 3.76 14.29 -0.60
C ALA A 169 3.44 15.74 -0.22
N SER A 170 4.47 16.58 -0.07
CA SER A 170 4.28 17.99 0.31
C SER A 170 3.52 18.78 -0.74
N GLN A 171 3.72 18.50 -2.03
CA GLN A 171 3.02 19.16 -3.15
C GLN A 171 1.50 18.90 -3.14
N VAL A 172 1.07 17.81 -2.52
CA VAL A 172 -0.34 17.43 -2.43
C VAL A 172 -0.90 17.57 -1.00
N HIS A 173 -0.22 18.33 -0.14
CA HIS A 173 -0.60 18.61 1.25
C HIS A 173 -0.73 17.34 2.13
N LEU A 174 0.10 16.36 1.87
CA LEU A 174 0.28 15.19 2.72
C LEU A 174 1.47 15.42 3.65
N HIS A 175 1.23 15.35 4.96
CA HIS A 175 2.24 15.56 6.00
C HIS A 175 2.59 14.22 6.63
N LEU A 176 3.88 13.90 6.71
CA LEU A 176 4.35 12.69 7.37
C LEU A 176 4.02 12.75 8.86
N THR A 177 3.29 11.76 9.36
CA THR A 177 2.82 11.71 10.75
C THR A 177 3.43 10.57 11.54
N ARG A 178 3.82 9.48 10.86
CA ARG A 178 4.44 8.34 11.51
C ARG A 178 5.36 7.61 10.54
N MET A 179 6.51 7.16 11.03
CA MET A 179 7.45 6.37 10.23
C MET A 179 8.09 5.26 11.06
N CYS A 180 8.46 4.17 10.36
CA CYS A 180 9.19 3.05 10.93
C CYS A 180 10.17 2.51 9.90
N PHE A 181 11.41 2.24 10.32
CA PHE A 181 12.39 1.55 9.48
C PHE A 181 12.42 0.06 9.79
N ALA A 182 12.47 -0.77 8.75
CA ALA A 182 12.66 -2.19 8.90
C ALA A 182 14.05 -2.62 8.42
N TYR A 183 14.69 -3.47 9.21
CA TYR A 183 16.02 -3.99 9.00
C TYR A 183 15.99 -5.50 8.86
N GLY A 184 16.93 -6.06 8.10
CA GLY A 184 17.08 -7.51 8.05
C GLY A 184 17.64 -8.07 9.36
N ARG A 185 18.55 -7.34 10.03
CA ARG A 185 19.20 -7.70 11.32
C ARG A 185 19.69 -6.44 12.02
N PRO A 186 19.91 -6.48 13.35
CA PRO A 186 20.56 -5.39 14.08
C PRO A 186 21.92 -5.03 13.48
N GLY A 187 22.26 -3.74 13.45
CA GLY A 187 23.51 -3.22 12.88
C GLY A 187 23.58 -3.23 11.34
N GLY A 188 22.55 -3.72 10.65
CA GLY A 188 22.43 -3.68 9.20
C GLY A 188 21.96 -2.32 8.68
N ARG A 189 21.82 -2.20 7.34
CA ARG A 189 21.16 -1.06 6.73
C ARG A 189 19.65 -1.29 6.69
N ALA A 190 18.86 -0.21 6.86
CA ALA A 190 17.42 -0.27 6.66
C ALA A 190 17.11 -0.72 5.23
N LYS A 191 16.23 -1.71 5.10
CA LYS A 191 15.78 -2.24 3.80
C LYS A 191 14.47 -1.62 3.35
N THR A 192 13.62 -1.27 4.31
CA THR A 192 12.25 -0.83 4.07
C THR A 192 11.94 0.32 5.02
N VAL A 193 11.13 1.27 4.56
CA VAL A 193 10.53 2.32 5.37
C VAL A 193 9.01 2.26 5.22
N LEU A 194 8.32 2.34 6.33
CA LEU A 194 6.87 2.42 6.46
C LEU A 194 6.52 3.86 6.79
N LEU A 195 5.56 4.43 6.08
CA LEU A 195 5.20 5.83 6.16
C LEU A 195 3.68 5.97 6.30
N GLU A 196 3.26 6.78 7.26
CA GLU A 196 1.88 7.24 7.38
C GLU A 196 1.87 8.75 7.17
N PHE A 197 1.06 9.19 6.22
CA PHE A 197 0.80 10.60 5.96
C PHE A 197 -0.63 10.95 6.36
N CYS A 198 -0.84 12.20 6.77
CA CYS A 198 -2.17 12.77 6.98
C CYS A 198 -2.38 13.95 6.02
N ARG A 199 -3.59 14.04 5.44
CA ARG A 199 -3.93 15.12 4.52
C ARG A 199 -4.33 16.37 5.29
N ASN A 200 -3.76 17.51 4.90
CA ASN A 200 -4.08 18.88 5.41
C ASN A 200 -3.86 19.05 6.93
N VAL A 201 -3.18 18.13 7.60
CA VAL A 201 -2.82 18.22 9.02
C VAL A 201 -1.37 17.78 9.20
N ALA A 202 -0.59 18.60 9.87
CA ALA A 202 0.80 18.34 10.22
C ALA A 202 0.95 18.17 11.74
N PRO A 203 0.57 17.00 12.30
CA PRO A 203 0.83 16.71 13.69
C PRO A 203 2.33 16.46 13.92
N GLU A 204 2.74 16.34 15.17
CA GLU A 204 4.08 15.91 15.51
C GLU A 204 4.39 14.53 14.90
N LEU A 205 5.61 14.39 14.33
CA LEU A 205 6.04 13.16 13.70
C LEU A 205 6.39 12.09 14.77
N GLU A 206 5.71 10.96 14.73
CA GLU A 206 6.05 9.75 15.50
C GLU A 206 7.10 8.93 14.73
N VAL A 207 8.33 8.88 15.22
CA VAL A 207 9.34 7.93 14.73
C VAL A 207 9.31 6.69 15.62
N MET A 208 8.86 5.57 15.04
CA MET A 208 8.72 4.32 15.79
C MET A 208 10.05 3.59 15.97
N GLU A 209 10.11 2.72 16.96
CA GLU A 209 11.19 1.75 17.12
C GLU A 209 11.36 0.91 15.84
N PRO A 210 12.60 0.61 15.44
CA PRO A 210 12.86 -0.17 14.23
C PRO A 210 12.36 -1.61 14.35
N VAL A 211 11.91 -2.17 13.23
CA VAL A 211 11.53 -3.59 13.12
C VAL A 211 12.69 -4.39 12.55
N TYR A 212 12.96 -5.56 13.15
CA TYR A 212 13.97 -6.51 12.67
C TYR A 212 13.31 -7.78 12.18
N LEU A 213 13.47 -8.08 10.87
CA LEU A 213 12.83 -9.24 10.23
C LEU A 213 13.43 -10.57 10.65
N ASN A 214 14.73 -10.58 10.99
CA ASN A 214 15.49 -11.75 11.45
C ASN A 214 16.10 -11.45 12.83
N ALA A 215 15.28 -11.09 13.80
CA ALA A 215 15.70 -11.06 15.19
C ALA A 215 15.81 -12.49 15.71
N LYS A 216 17.03 -13.04 15.73
CA LYS A 216 17.43 -14.17 16.58
C LYS A 216 18.19 -13.64 17.75
#